data_282453c93219cab21a27c442ce3369a9
#
_entry.id   282453c93219cab21a27c442ce3369a9
#
_cell.length_a   1.000
_cell.length_b   1.000
_cell.length_c   1.000
_cell.angle_alpha   90.00
_cell.angle_beta   90.00
_cell.angle_gamma   90.00
#
_symmetry.space_group_name_H-M   'P 1'
#
loop_
_entity.id
_entity.type
_entity.pdbx_description
1 polymer ?
#
loop_
_entity_poly.entity_id
_entity_poly.type
_entity_poly.pdbx_seq_one_letter_code
_entity_poly.pdbx_strand_id
1 'polypeptide(L)'
;MRRVLFYTWKDVERHLFLNRDRWDKDILDAEIYSSDIYIYVKSLDNINRVGENLADIFEYKYIHKDQKLYLELGKEAYLTVTYEIGEETEHDKQIVPLFRNVLYKKSAYYEDMIQESLPGCPVIAFHSYKGGVGRTLSLLAFVKAWSALSDVKEASRLLIVDSDIEAPGITWLTAKDGQCSFSYLDLLEITQGMDSIEEIVGLVADKVSEMTFQVETDVKVVEHFVLPTYRYIEQLLDMYASPESIVNSYNKKFILAEILSMLGKRLNVSAVLVDLRAGVSEFSAPLLFDPRVKKYLVTSTSYQSVKGTELLIQELNKGLPIKESTLIPEIFMTMIPDGLQTLDIVSGLVSLYDEVDEKEESLIDNLVTELPFASELLHLGSLRQIIKNLDGCAFYKNIYSLVKDNYVVQKEKKISTSVNRRDEVIRKINRLADTQINAEGNVEFNILMTAPINNLIKKFRINIPHTIIMGAKGSGKTFLYREMLRNKYWETFIVKMENNKEIKEPRTFFVPVLASSNASGFKDILQAAIKKYNACGAKF
;
A
#
# COMPACT_ATOMS: atom_id res chain seq x y z
N MET A 1 19.09 -18.44 -24.10
CA MET A 1 19.44 -17.79 -22.82
C MET A 1 19.81 -16.34 -23.08
N ARG A 2 19.31 -15.39 -22.30
CA ARG A 2 19.82 -14.01 -22.39
C ARG A 2 21.21 -13.98 -21.76
N ARG A 3 22.20 -13.46 -22.49
CA ARG A 3 23.57 -13.25 -22.00
C ARG A 3 23.52 -12.32 -20.79
N VAL A 4 24.03 -12.73 -19.64
CA VAL A 4 24.16 -11.87 -18.46
C VAL A 4 25.36 -10.93 -18.70
N LEU A 5 25.13 -9.63 -18.48
CA LEU A 5 26.13 -8.58 -18.66
C LEU A 5 26.49 -7.99 -17.28
N PHE A 6 27.79 -7.86 -17.04
CA PHE A 6 28.32 -7.31 -15.79
C PHE A 6 29.02 -5.98 -16.09
N TYR A 7 28.36 -4.88 -15.79
CA TYR A 7 28.94 -3.53 -15.93
C TYR A 7 29.53 -3.04 -14.61
N THR A 8 28.95 -3.47 -13.47
CA THR A 8 29.35 -3.06 -12.14
C THR A 8 29.49 -4.25 -11.20
N TRP A 9 30.14 -4.03 -10.08
CA TRP A 9 30.21 -5.00 -8.99
C TRP A 9 28.82 -5.42 -8.45
N LYS A 10 27.82 -4.55 -8.56
CA LYS A 10 26.43 -4.89 -8.18
C LYS A 10 25.80 -5.92 -9.10
N ASP A 11 26.11 -5.91 -10.39
CA ASP A 11 25.65 -6.94 -11.31
C ASP A 11 26.27 -8.29 -10.95
N VAL A 12 27.55 -8.28 -10.54
CA VAL A 12 28.29 -9.46 -10.10
C VAL A 12 27.69 -10.02 -8.80
N GLU A 13 27.47 -9.17 -7.80
CA GLU A 13 26.83 -9.53 -6.53
C GLU A 13 25.47 -10.18 -6.79
N ARG A 14 24.64 -9.50 -7.56
CA ARG A 14 23.29 -10.00 -7.88
C ARG A 14 23.35 -11.36 -8.59
N HIS A 15 24.24 -11.53 -9.55
CA HIS A 15 24.36 -12.80 -10.29
C HIS A 15 24.85 -13.93 -9.40
N LEU A 16 25.86 -13.67 -8.56
CA LEU A 16 26.40 -14.65 -7.63
C LEU A 16 25.31 -15.14 -6.65
N PHE A 17 24.60 -14.23 -6.02
CA PHE A 17 23.57 -14.58 -5.04
C PHE A 17 22.30 -15.19 -5.65
N LEU A 18 21.93 -14.83 -6.89
CA LEU A 18 20.82 -15.47 -7.60
C LEU A 18 21.13 -16.93 -7.98
N ASN A 19 22.42 -17.30 -8.05
CA ASN A 19 22.87 -18.67 -8.31
C ASN A 19 23.40 -19.36 -7.04
N ARG A 20 22.94 -18.95 -5.86
CA ARG A 20 23.40 -19.51 -4.58
C ARG A 20 23.16 -21.02 -4.45
N ASP A 21 22.09 -21.52 -5.04
CA ASP A 21 21.77 -22.94 -5.14
C ASP A 21 22.78 -23.77 -5.93
N ARG A 22 23.61 -23.11 -6.75
CA ARG A 22 24.70 -23.70 -7.54
C ARG A 22 26.09 -23.57 -6.90
N TRP A 23 26.17 -22.90 -5.75
CA TRP A 23 27.46 -22.74 -5.06
C TRP A 23 28.06 -24.07 -4.67
N ASP A 24 29.38 -24.14 -4.72
CA ASP A 24 30.08 -25.28 -4.13
C ASP A 24 29.79 -25.32 -2.62
N LYS A 25 29.66 -26.52 -2.08
CA LYS A 25 29.36 -26.79 -0.65
C LYS A 25 30.37 -26.21 0.33
N ASP A 26 31.56 -25.83 -0.15
CA ASP A 26 32.60 -25.21 0.65
C ASP A 26 32.55 -23.70 0.63
N ILE A 27 31.73 -23.09 -0.21
CA ILE A 27 31.45 -21.65 -0.14
C ILE A 27 30.45 -21.39 0.98
N LEU A 28 30.88 -20.65 1.97
CA LEU A 28 30.05 -20.25 3.12
C LEU A 28 29.31 -18.95 2.84
N ASP A 29 30.05 -17.97 2.30
CA ASP A 29 29.53 -16.63 2.03
C ASP A 29 30.40 -15.90 1.01
N ALA A 30 29.95 -14.72 0.55
CA ALA A 30 30.70 -13.85 -0.34
C ALA A 30 30.41 -12.38 -0.02
N GLU A 31 31.43 -11.53 -0.15
CA GLU A 31 31.33 -10.08 -0.11
C GLU A 31 31.90 -9.47 -1.36
N ILE A 32 31.15 -8.59 -2.02
CA ILE A 32 31.54 -7.99 -3.28
C ILE A 32 31.65 -6.47 -3.10
N TYR A 33 32.79 -5.93 -3.46
CA TYR A 33 33.14 -4.52 -3.41
C TYR A 33 33.42 -3.98 -4.81
N SER A 34 33.67 -2.69 -4.91
CA SER A 34 33.88 -2.03 -6.21
C SER A 34 35.14 -2.50 -6.95
N SER A 35 36.09 -3.09 -6.23
CA SER A 35 37.40 -3.58 -6.77
C SER A 35 37.65 -5.07 -6.52
N ASP A 36 36.98 -5.65 -5.50
CA ASP A 36 37.35 -6.95 -4.98
C ASP A 36 36.09 -7.80 -4.65
N ILE A 37 36.29 -9.12 -4.71
CA ILE A 37 35.32 -10.14 -4.28
C ILE A 37 36.02 -11.01 -3.23
N TYR A 38 35.44 -11.11 -2.06
CA TYR A 38 35.89 -12.04 -1.03
C TYR A 38 34.94 -13.23 -1.01
N ILE A 39 35.49 -14.43 -1.18
CA ILE A 39 34.77 -15.70 -1.08
C ILE A 39 35.20 -16.40 0.19
N TYR A 40 34.26 -16.53 1.12
CA TYR A 40 34.49 -17.20 2.39
C TYR A 40 34.27 -18.70 2.23
N VAL A 41 35.31 -19.49 2.52
CA VAL A 41 35.34 -20.94 2.32
C VAL A 41 35.61 -21.69 3.60
N LYS A 42 35.14 -22.97 3.69
CA LYS A 42 35.44 -23.86 4.83
C LYS A 42 36.90 -24.20 4.99
N SER A 43 37.61 -24.37 3.86
CA SER A 43 39.04 -24.68 3.82
C SER A 43 39.68 -24.14 2.54
N LEU A 44 40.90 -23.62 2.65
CA LEU A 44 41.67 -23.17 1.52
C LEU A 44 42.19 -24.32 0.63
N ASP A 45 42.15 -25.57 1.10
CA ASP A 45 42.56 -26.75 0.31
C ASP A 45 41.68 -26.99 -0.91
N ASN A 46 40.46 -26.47 -0.89
CA ASN A 46 39.45 -26.67 -1.95
C ASN A 46 39.32 -25.50 -2.94
N ILE A 47 40.23 -24.52 -2.90
CA ILE A 47 40.18 -23.30 -3.74
C ILE A 47 40.06 -23.62 -5.23
N ASN A 48 40.75 -24.63 -5.74
CA ASN A 48 40.69 -24.98 -7.17
C ASN A 48 39.29 -25.42 -7.56
N ARG A 49 38.60 -26.24 -6.73
CA ARG A 49 37.24 -26.69 -7.00
C ARG A 49 36.24 -25.53 -6.88
N VAL A 50 36.42 -24.68 -5.87
CA VAL A 50 35.59 -23.47 -5.69
C VAL A 50 35.78 -22.50 -6.87
N GLY A 51 37.03 -22.33 -7.34
CA GLY A 51 37.33 -21.51 -8.51
C GLY A 51 36.72 -22.04 -9.80
N GLU A 52 36.71 -23.36 -10.00
CA GLU A 52 36.02 -24.00 -11.14
C GLU A 52 34.49 -23.77 -11.04
N ASN A 53 33.92 -23.89 -9.85
CA ASN A 53 32.50 -23.61 -9.62
C ASN A 53 32.14 -22.14 -9.92
N LEU A 54 32.96 -21.18 -9.50
CA LEU A 54 32.78 -19.77 -9.86
C LEU A 54 32.91 -19.56 -11.38
N ALA A 55 33.83 -20.26 -12.06
CA ALA A 55 33.94 -20.20 -13.50
C ALA A 55 32.68 -20.73 -14.21
N ASP A 56 32.02 -21.74 -13.66
CA ASP A 56 30.74 -22.25 -14.17
C ASP A 56 29.59 -21.25 -13.93
N ILE A 57 29.60 -20.51 -12.80
CA ILE A 57 28.61 -19.51 -12.50
C ILE A 57 28.76 -18.27 -13.39
N PHE A 58 29.98 -17.76 -13.53
CA PHE A 58 30.29 -16.52 -14.25
C PHE A 58 30.72 -16.74 -15.71
N GLU A 59 30.78 -18.00 -16.13
CA GLU A 59 31.18 -18.41 -17.47
C GLU A 59 32.58 -17.83 -17.82
N TYR A 60 32.79 -17.37 -19.07
CA TYR A 60 34.06 -16.82 -19.58
C TYR A 60 34.50 -15.50 -18.89
N LYS A 61 33.69 -14.92 -17.99
CA LYS A 61 34.03 -13.66 -17.33
C LYS A 61 34.97 -13.85 -16.13
N TYR A 62 34.93 -14.99 -15.48
CA TYR A 62 35.86 -15.30 -14.41
C TYR A 62 36.98 -16.19 -14.91
N ILE A 63 38.22 -15.72 -14.73
CA ILE A 63 39.44 -16.48 -15.07
C ILE A 63 40.08 -16.94 -13.75
N HIS A 64 39.84 -18.19 -13.40
CA HIS A 64 40.31 -18.78 -12.15
C HIS A 64 41.83 -18.66 -11.96
N LYS A 65 42.65 -18.90 -13.01
CA LYS A 65 44.11 -18.81 -12.97
C LYS A 65 44.61 -17.43 -12.52
N ASP A 66 43.91 -16.38 -12.95
CA ASP A 66 44.30 -14.99 -12.69
C ASP A 66 43.53 -14.43 -11.48
N GLN A 67 42.58 -15.18 -10.93
CA GLN A 67 41.63 -14.75 -9.87
C GLN A 67 40.97 -13.42 -10.21
N LYS A 68 40.53 -13.25 -11.46
CA LYS A 68 39.93 -12.01 -11.96
C LYS A 68 38.57 -12.27 -12.59
N LEU A 69 37.60 -11.45 -12.23
CA LEU A 69 36.30 -11.39 -12.86
C LEU A 69 36.20 -10.11 -13.69
N TYR A 70 36.11 -10.27 -15.03
CA TYR A 70 36.10 -9.16 -15.96
C TYR A 70 34.72 -8.57 -16.17
N LEU A 71 34.65 -7.23 -16.14
CA LEU A 71 33.45 -6.46 -16.44
C LEU A 71 33.33 -6.15 -17.93
N GLU A 72 32.15 -5.73 -18.39
CA GLU A 72 31.93 -5.36 -19.82
C GLU A 72 32.60 -4.03 -20.21
N LEU A 73 33.24 -3.34 -19.27
CA LEU A 73 33.87 -2.03 -19.49
C LEU A 73 35.26 -2.08 -20.13
N GLY A 74 35.78 -3.28 -20.45
CA GLY A 74 37.07 -3.47 -21.12
C GLY A 74 38.04 -4.35 -20.34
N LYS A 75 39.22 -4.57 -20.91
CA LYS A 75 40.20 -5.49 -20.35
C LYS A 75 40.84 -5.04 -19.03
N GLU A 76 40.80 -3.75 -18.76
CA GLU A 76 41.35 -3.15 -17.54
C GLU A 76 40.30 -3.13 -16.39
N ALA A 77 39.02 -3.44 -16.70
CA ALA A 77 37.92 -3.43 -15.73
C ALA A 77 37.66 -4.85 -15.22
N TYR A 78 38.16 -5.15 -14.03
CA TYR A 78 37.96 -6.44 -13.37
C TYR A 78 37.86 -6.28 -11.85
N LEU A 79 37.27 -7.28 -11.20
CA LEU A 79 37.29 -7.45 -9.76
C LEU A 79 38.27 -8.56 -9.41
N THR A 80 39.09 -8.37 -8.38
CA THR A 80 40.01 -9.40 -7.86
C THR A 80 39.23 -10.34 -6.94
N VAL A 81 39.40 -11.64 -7.13
CA VAL A 81 38.76 -12.65 -6.27
C VAL A 81 39.75 -13.15 -5.24
N THR A 82 39.41 -12.97 -3.97
CA THR A 82 40.20 -13.42 -2.82
C THR A 82 39.44 -14.49 -2.06
N TYR A 83 40.11 -15.53 -1.60
CA TYR A 83 39.52 -16.59 -0.80
C TYR A 83 39.99 -16.47 0.64
N GLU A 84 39.05 -16.51 1.58
CA GLU A 84 39.32 -16.45 3.00
C GLU A 84 38.57 -17.57 3.75
N ILE A 85 39.13 -18.02 4.87
CA ILE A 85 38.43 -18.98 5.74
C ILE A 85 37.36 -18.21 6.48
N GLY A 86 36.10 -18.64 6.32
CA GLY A 86 34.94 -18.07 7.00
C GLY A 86 34.39 -18.97 8.08
N GLU A 87 33.55 -18.40 8.93
CA GLU A 87 32.68 -19.14 9.84
C GLU A 87 31.30 -19.33 9.20
N GLU A 88 30.66 -20.47 9.50
CA GLU A 88 29.32 -20.77 8.99
C GLU A 88 28.34 -19.79 9.64
N THR A 89 27.91 -18.78 8.88
CA THR A 89 26.91 -17.81 9.35
C THR A 89 25.56 -18.20 8.81
N GLU A 90 24.55 -18.35 9.67
CA GLU A 90 23.13 -18.58 9.28
C GLU A 90 22.52 -17.34 8.62
N HIS A 91 23.15 -16.83 7.57
CA HIS A 91 22.63 -15.63 6.90
C HIS A 91 22.07 -15.95 5.54
N ASP A 92 20.77 -15.87 5.45
CA ASP A 92 20.06 -15.74 4.18
C ASP A 92 20.32 -14.34 3.62
N LYS A 93 21.44 -14.18 2.87
CA LYS A 93 21.73 -12.91 2.18
C LYS A 93 20.76 -12.77 1.02
N GLN A 94 19.61 -12.19 1.27
CA GLN A 94 18.72 -11.74 0.21
C GLN A 94 19.36 -10.53 -0.48
N ILE A 95 19.35 -10.52 -1.83
CA ILE A 95 19.70 -9.33 -2.60
C ILE A 95 18.59 -8.30 -2.38
N VAL A 96 18.92 -7.25 -1.66
CA VAL A 96 18.01 -6.14 -1.39
C VAL A 96 18.45 -4.89 -2.14
N PRO A 97 17.53 -4.04 -2.58
CA PRO A 97 17.89 -2.74 -3.17
C PRO A 97 18.80 -1.94 -2.24
N LEU A 98 19.69 -1.13 -2.81
CA LEU A 98 20.69 -0.35 -2.06
C LEU A 98 20.07 0.49 -0.94
N PHE A 99 18.95 1.14 -1.21
CA PHE A 99 18.21 1.95 -0.23
C PHE A 99 17.66 1.13 0.95
N ARG A 100 17.47 -0.20 0.79
CA ARG A 100 17.13 -1.10 1.89
C ARG A 100 18.35 -1.57 2.68
N ASN A 101 19.50 -1.72 2.04
CA ASN A 101 20.72 -2.20 2.70
C ASN A 101 21.11 -1.29 3.88
N VAL A 102 20.90 0.02 3.75
CA VAL A 102 21.15 0.97 4.85
C VAL A 102 20.29 0.67 6.06
N LEU A 103 19.06 0.23 5.86
CA LEU A 103 18.08 -0.01 6.91
C LEU A 103 18.04 -1.46 7.39
N TYR A 104 18.36 -2.42 6.52
CA TYR A 104 18.09 -3.84 6.74
C TYR A 104 19.34 -4.73 6.69
N LYS A 105 20.32 -4.44 7.51
CA LYS A 105 21.52 -5.29 7.62
C LYS A 105 21.25 -6.69 8.22
N LYS A 106 20.09 -6.95 8.86
CA LYS A 106 19.73 -8.28 9.41
C LYS A 106 18.22 -8.51 9.38
N SER A 107 17.76 -9.65 8.88
CA SER A 107 16.36 -10.06 8.79
C SER A 107 15.67 -10.34 10.13
N ALA A 108 16.42 -10.78 11.14
CA ALA A 108 15.90 -11.09 12.49
C ALA A 108 15.22 -9.92 13.24
N TYR A 109 15.34 -8.71 12.72
CA TYR A 109 14.83 -7.50 13.36
C TYR A 109 13.33 -7.23 13.15
N TYR A 110 12.68 -7.93 12.20
CA TYR A 110 11.27 -7.68 11.89
C TYR A 110 10.32 -8.35 12.87
N GLU A 111 10.65 -9.56 13.31
CA GLU A 111 9.75 -10.31 14.19
C GLU A 111 9.57 -9.65 15.54
N ASP A 112 10.63 -9.05 16.09
CA ASP A 112 10.59 -8.35 17.37
C ASP A 112 9.89 -7.00 17.29
N MET A 113 10.00 -6.29 16.15
CA MET A 113 9.40 -4.95 15.99
C MET A 113 7.89 -4.95 15.75
N ILE A 114 7.32 -6.04 15.24
CA ILE A 114 5.87 -6.13 14.96
C ILE A 114 5.06 -6.20 16.26
N GLN A 115 5.67 -6.60 17.33
CA GLN A 115 5.03 -6.71 18.64
C GLN A 115 4.97 -5.37 19.38
N GLU A 116 5.77 -4.38 18.99
CA GLU A 116 5.83 -3.07 19.64
C GLU A 116 5.07 -2.01 18.80
N SER A 117 4.09 -1.38 19.40
CA SER A 117 3.45 -0.18 18.82
C SER A 117 4.40 1.02 18.90
N LEU A 118 4.21 2.03 18.06
CA LEU A 118 4.91 3.30 18.20
C LEU A 118 4.65 3.91 19.58
N PRO A 119 5.67 4.55 20.20
CA PRO A 119 5.62 5.00 21.61
C PRO A 119 4.69 6.19 21.87
N GLY A 120 4.22 6.85 20.83
CA GLY A 120 3.38 8.05 20.90
C GLY A 120 2.08 7.93 20.13
N CYS A 121 1.79 8.92 19.30
CA CYS A 121 0.63 8.90 18.41
C CYS A 121 0.93 8.18 17.09
N PRO A 122 -0.10 7.76 16.34
CA PRO A 122 0.07 7.14 15.03
C PRO A 122 0.84 8.04 14.05
N VAL A 123 1.68 7.43 13.22
CA VAL A 123 2.34 8.07 12.09
C VAL A 123 1.76 7.51 10.80
N ILE A 124 1.37 8.40 9.89
CA ILE A 124 0.74 8.09 8.61
C ILE A 124 1.58 8.71 7.50
N ALA A 125 2.15 7.89 6.65
CA ALA A 125 3.03 8.33 5.56
C ALA A 125 2.31 8.28 4.21
N PHE A 126 2.45 9.35 3.45
CA PHE A 126 2.00 9.45 2.06
C PHE A 126 3.21 9.32 1.15
N HIS A 127 3.20 8.35 0.27
CA HIS A 127 4.32 8.08 -0.63
C HIS A 127 3.84 7.85 -2.06
N SER A 128 4.73 8.08 -3.03
CA SER A 128 4.48 7.78 -4.44
C SER A 128 5.76 7.37 -5.13
N TYR A 129 5.68 6.43 -6.07
CA TYR A 129 6.84 6.09 -6.88
C TYR A 129 7.22 7.21 -7.85
N LYS A 130 6.23 7.91 -8.41
CA LYS A 130 6.41 9.00 -9.38
C LYS A 130 6.03 10.33 -8.76
N GLY A 131 6.82 11.37 -9.02
CA GLY A 131 6.46 12.74 -8.66
C GLY A 131 5.29 13.28 -9.49
N GLY A 132 4.59 14.28 -8.95
CA GLY A 132 3.50 14.96 -9.64
C GLY A 132 2.19 14.18 -9.77
N VAL A 133 2.03 13.09 -9.01
CA VAL A 133 0.80 12.27 -9.01
C VAL A 133 -0.25 12.72 -8.00
N GLY A 134 -0.10 13.90 -7.38
CA GLY A 134 -1.09 14.40 -6.42
C GLY A 134 -0.91 13.90 -4.98
N ARG A 135 0.27 13.42 -4.60
CA ARG A 135 0.57 12.94 -3.23
C ARG A 135 0.29 14.00 -2.17
N THR A 136 0.94 15.17 -2.27
CA THR A 136 0.74 16.30 -1.36
C THR A 136 -0.73 16.76 -1.33
N LEU A 137 -1.40 16.77 -2.47
CA LEU A 137 -2.81 17.10 -2.57
C LEU A 137 -3.69 16.10 -1.83
N SER A 138 -3.39 14.81 -1.94
CA SER A 138 -4.10 13.74 -1.22
C SER A 138 -3.92 13.87 0.30
N LEU A 139 -2.71 14.21 0.76
CA LEU A 139 -2.45 14.50 2.17
C LEU A 139 -3.28 15.72 2.64
N LEU A 140 -3.29 16.82 1.90
CA LEU A 140 -4.05 18.02 2.27
C LEU A 140 -5.57 17.79 2.25
N ALA A 141 -6.07 16.98 1.32
CA ALA A 141 -7.46 16.56 1.31
C ALA A 141 -7.81 15.69 2.54
N PHE A 142 -6.88 14.82 2.95
CA PHE A 142 -7.01 14.04 4.18
C PHE A 142 -7.05 14.95 5.41
N VAL A 143 -6.17 15.96 5.51
CA VAL A 143 -6.19 16.97 6.59
C VAL A 143 -7.52 17.70 6.66
N LYS A 144 -8.07 18.12 5.51
CA LYS A 144 -9.38 18.77 5.45
C LYS A 144 -10.51 17.85 5.91
N ALA A 145 -10.52 16.60 5.44
CA ALA A 145 -11.50 15.60 5.83
C ALA A 145 -11.44 15.32 7.35
N TRP A 146 -10.22 15.17 7.87
CA TRP A 146 -9.99 15.03 9.30
C TRP A 146 -10.54 16.22 10.09
N SER A 147 -10.24 17.44 9.64
CA SER A 147 -10.72 18.67 10.29
C SER A 147 -12.24 18.76 10.32
N ALA A 148 -12.92 18.33 9.26
CA ALA A 148 -14.37 18.36 9.17
C ALA A 148 -15.03 17.31 10.07
N LEU A 149 -14.40 16.12 10.20
CA LEU A 149 -14.96 14.96 10.89
C LEU A 149 -14.59 14.85 12.37
N SER A 150 -13.46 15.46 12.79
CA SER A 150 -12.98 15.37 14.17
C SER A 150 -13.92 16.10 15.16
N ASP A 151 -14.13 15.54 16.34
CA ASP A 151 -14.95 16.16 17.37
C ASP A 151 -14.19 17.31 18.05
N VAL A 152 -14.86 18.41 18.38
CA VAL A 152 -14.23 19.61 18.98
C VAL A 152 -13.68 19.32 20.39
N LYS A 153 -14.18 18.28 21.06
CA LYS A 153 -13.81 17.94 22.45
C LYS A 153 -12.56 17.07 22.57
N GLU A 154 -12.10 16.45 21.49
CA GLU A 154 -10.90 15.63 21.46
C GLU A 154 -9.76 16.33 20.70
N ALA A 155 -8.55 15.87 20.86
CA ALA A 155 -7.41 16.36 20.11
C ALA A 155 -7.68 16.24 18.60
N SER A 156 -8.18 17.31 17.99
CA SER A 156 -8.51 17.35 16.55
C SER A 156 -7.31 17.78 15.71
N ARG A 157 -6.21 18.16 16.35
CA ARG A 157 -5.00 18.64 15.70
C ARG A 157 -4.21 17.49 15.10
N LEU A 158 -3.51 17.79 14.02
CA LEU A 158 -2.52 16.94 13.37
C LEU A 158 -1.18 17.66 13.38
N LEU A 159 -0.09 16.87 13.32
CA LEU A 159 1.23 17.38 12.92
C LEU A 159 1.47 16.97 11.46
N ILE A 160 1.74 17.93 10.61
CA ILE A 160 2.01 17.72 9.19
C ILE A 160 3.49 17.96 8.95
N VAL A 161 4.17 16.94 8.43
CA VAL A 161 5.60 16.95 8.17
C VAL A 161 5.83 16.88 6.66
N ASP A 162 6.52 17.88 6.12
CA ASP A 162 7.04 17.85 4.75
C ASP A 162 8.45 17.26 4.78
N SER A 163 8.60 16.02 4.40
CA SER A 163 9.89 15.32 4.34
C SER A 163 10.41 15.14 2.91
N ASP A 164 9.76 15.79 1.92
CA ASP A 164 10.25 15.80 0.54
C ASP A 164 11.40 16.80 0.39
N ILE A 165 12.61 16.34 0.66
CA ILE A 165 13.81 17.17 0.72
C ILE A 165 14.11 17.83 -0.64
N GLU A 166 13.85 17.17 -1.75
CA GLU A 166 14.22 17.68 -3.08
C GLU A 166 13.15 18.56 -3.73
N ALA A 167 11.87 18.25 -3.48
CA ALA A 167 10.75 18.95 -4.10
C ALA A 167 9.60 19.21 -3.10
N PRO A 168 9.86 19.92 -1.99
CA PRO A 168 8.92 20.07 -0.91
C PRO A 168 7.67 20.85 -1.34
N GLY A 169 6.51 20.19 -1.29
CA GLY A 169 5.25 20.78 -1.71
C GLY A 169 4.63 21.67 -0.64
N ILE A 170 4.52 21.18 0.59
CA ILE A 170 3.87 21.87 1.70
C ILE A 170 4.71 23.07 2.14
N THR A 171 6.02 22.93 2.18
CA THR A 171 6.96 23.98 2.57
C THR A 171 6.80 25.25 1.71
N TRP A 172 6.69 25.11 0.37
CA TRP A 172 6.45 26.23 -0.52
C TRP A 172 5.10 26.90 -0.33
N LEU A 173 4.09 26.12 0.05
CA LEU A 173 2.74 26.62 0.29
C LEU A 173 2.64 27.37 1.63
N THR A 174 3.43 26.97 2.63
CA THR A 174 3.48 27.60 3.96
C THR A 174 4.43 28.79 4.03
N ALA A 175 5.49 28.83 3.20
CA ALA A 175 6.50 29.88 3.22
C ALA A 175 5.95 31.30 2.98
N LYS A 176 4.75 31.41 2.42
CA LYS A 176 4.05 32.71 2.23
C LYS A 176 3.36 33.21 3.50
N ASP A 177 3.13 32.33 4.48
CA ASP A 177 2.26 32.63 5.63
C ASP A 177 3.05 32.96 6.91
N GLY A 178 4.41 32.89 6.90
CA GLY A 178 5.22 33.24 8.06
C GLY A 178 6.68 32.78 8.02
N GLN A 179 7.49 33.25 8.97
CA GLN A 179 8.87 32.79 9.14
C GLN A 179 8.87 31.41 9.78
N CYS A 180 9.49 30.42 9.14
CA CYS A 180 9.76 29.12 9.71
C CYS A 180 10.92 29.22 10.71
N SER A 181 10.68 28.87 11.98
CA SER A 181 11.70 28.90 13.04
C SER A 181 12.48 27.59 13.16
N PHE A 182 11.94 26.49 12.63
CA PHE A 182 12.50 25.15 12.71
C PHE A 182 12.04 24.30 11.53
N SER A 183 12.85 23.33 11.09
CA SER A 183 12.59 22.53 9.90
C SER A 183 12.81 21.03 10.12
N TYR A 184 12.35 20.22 9.17
CA TYR A 184 12.61 18.79 9.14
C TYR A 184 14.11 18.49 8.98
N LEU A 185 14.85 19.31 8.21
CA LEU A 185 16.31 19.18 8.11
C LEU A 185 16.99 19.45 9.45
N ASP A 186 16.54 20.47 10.21
CA ASP A 186 17.05 20.71 11.55
C ASP A 186 16.79 19.51 12.47
N LEU A 187 15.59 18.88 12.38
CA LEU A 187 15.28 17.66 13.12
C LEU A 187 16.25 16.53 12.78
N LEU A 188 16.54 16.29 11.50
CA LEU A 188 17.47 15.25 11.06
C LEU A 188 18.88 15.51 11.60
N GLU A 189 19.37 16.75 11.54
CA GLU A 189 20.69 17.12 12.03
C GLU A 189 20.81 16.98 13.55
N ILE A 190 19.81 17.44 14.30
CA ILE A 190 19.78 17.29 15.76
C ILE A 190 19.71 15.80 16.13
N THR A 191 18.91 15.00 15.43
CA THR A 191 18.81 13.56 15.67
C THR A 191 20.16 12.86 15.49
N GLN A 192 20.97 13.32 14.57
CA GLN A 192 22.31 12.79 14.34
C GLN A 192 23.31 13.12 15.46
N GLY A 193 23.11 14.24 16.16
CA GLY A 193 24.07 14.80 17.13
C GLY A 193 23.70 14.69 18.60
N MET A 194 22.51 14.20 18.96
CA MET A 194 22.05 14.11 20.36
C MET A 194 21.79 12.65 20.76
N ASP A 195 22.08 12.31 22.01
CA ASP A 195 21.97 10.94 22.54
C ASP A 195 20.59 10.62 23.12
N SER A 196 19.77 11.62 23.46
CA SER A 196 18.47 11.44 24.10
C SER A 196 17.32 11.82 23.19
N ILE A 197 16.47 10.85 22.89
CA ILE A 197 15.24 11.09 22.09
C ILE A 197 14.29 12.04 22.83
N GLU A 198 14.17 11.91 24.14
CA GLU A 198 13.30 12.74 24.97
C GLU A 198 13.72 14.21 24.92
N GLU A 199 15.01 14.49 24.93
CA GLU A 199 15.55 15.85 24.80
C GLU A 199 15.30 16.43 23.42
N ILE A 200 15.51 15.64 22.35
CA ILE A 200 15.18 16.02 20.98
C ILE A 200 13.70 16.39 20.88
N VAL A 201 12.82 15.50 21.33
CA VAL A 201 11.37 15.70 21.27
C VAL A 201 10.94 16.93 22.07
N GLY A 202 11.55 17.19 23.22
CA GLY A 202 11.28 18.39 24.04
C GLY A 202 11.62 19.66 23.28
N LEU A 203 12.84 19.76 22.78
CA LEU A 203 13.34 20.92 22.02
C LEU A 203 12.52 21.19 20.76
N VAL A 204 12.25 20.13 19.99
CA VAL A 204 11.52 20.24 18.72
C VAL A 204 10.07 20.61 18.95
N ALA A 205 9.42 20.06 19.97
CA ALA A 205 8.03 20.36 20.31
C ALA A 205 7.83 21.85 20.62
N ASP A 206 8.73 22.45 21.39
CA ASP A 206 8.67 23.87 21.73
C ASP A 206 8.73 24.74 20.47
N LYS A 207 9.59 24.39 19.50
CA LYS A 207 9.72 25.11 18.23
C LYS A 207 8.54 24.89 17.29
N VAL A 208 8.09 23.65 17.15
CA VAL A 208 6.97 23.28 16.26
C VAL A 208 5.65 23.84 16.77
N SER A 209 5.48 24.00 18.08
CA SER A 209 4.26 24.57 18.67
C SER A 209 3.92 25.99 18.17
N GLU A 210 4.92 26.72 17.69
CA GLU A 210 4.77 28.07 17.15
C GLU A 210 4.39 28.07 15.65
N MET A 211 4.49 26.91 14.96
CA MET A 211 4.30 26.78 13.52
C MET A 211 2.95 26.09 13.23
N THR A 212 1.92 26.90 13.04
CA THR A 212 0.56 26.40 12.82
C THR A 212 -0.06 26.93 11.53
N PHE A 213 -1.03 26.18 11.01
CA PHE A 213 -1.93 26.67 10.00
C PHE A 213 -3.37 26.29 10.30
N GLN A 214 -4.31 27.08 9.81
CA GLN A 214 -5.72 26.92 10.08
C GLN A 214 -6.45 26.32 8.87
N VAL A 215 -7.28 25.31 9.13
CA VAL A 215 -8.19 24.72 8.16
C VAL A 215 -9.61 25.13 8.52
N GLU A 216 -10.20 25.93 7.63
CA GLU A 216 -11.60 26.32 7.73
C GLU A 216 -12.49 25.23 7.13
N THR A 217 -13.51 24.81 7.87
CA THR A 217 -14.56 23.91 7.40
C THR A 217 -15.91 24.60 7.57
N ASP A 218 -16.98 24.06 7.01
CA ASP A 218 -18.33 24.64 7.13
C ASP A 218 -18.82 24.80 8.60
N VAL A 219 -18.24 24.03 9.53
CA VAL A 219 -18.69 23.97 10.92
C VAL A 219 -17.71 24.64 11.89
N LYS A 220 -16.41 24.60 11.59
CA LYS A 220 -15.36 25.02 12.53
C LYS A 220 -14.04 25.32 11.83
N VAL A 221 -13.15 25.98 12.58
CA VAL A 221 -11.75 26.16 12.23
C VAL A 221 -10.90 25.24 13.10
N VAL A 222 -10.04 24.46 12.49
CA VAL A 222 -9.09 23.56 13.16
C VAL A 222 -7.68 24.04 12.87
N GLU A 223 -6.88 24.18 13.91
CA GLU A 223 -5.48 24.54 13.80
C GLU A 223 -4.61 23.30 13.86
N HIS A 224 -3.69 23.15 12.92
CA HIS A 224 -2.73 22.05 12.83
C HIS A 224 -1.31 22.56 12.95
N PHE A 225 -0.39 21.70 13.41
CA PHE A 225 1.05 22.02 13.39
C PHE A 225 1.67 21.61 12.07
N VAL A 226 2.70 22.35 11.65
CA VAL A 226 3.46 22.09 10.41
C VAL A 226 4.94 22.05 10.73
N LEU A 227 5.62 21.03 10.23
CA LEU A 227 7.07 20.95 10.20
C LEU A 227 7.51 20.97 8.73
N PRO A 228 7.93 22.13 8.20
CA PRO A 228 8.38 22.28 6.83
C PRO A 228 9.75 21.63 6.61
N THR A 229 10.12 21.36 5.37
CA THR A 229 11.38 20.70 5.02
C THR A 229 12.58 21.53 5.42
N TYR A 230 12.57 22.82 5.11
CA TYR A 230 13.66 23.75 5.39
C TYR A 230 13.13 25.10 5.91
N ARG A 231 13.97 25.84 6.61
CA ARG A 231 13.71 27.23 7.01
C ARG A 231 14.00 28.21 5.88
N TYR A 232 15.05 27.96 5.13
CA TYR A 232 15.48 28.70 3.96
C TYR A 232 16.13 27.75 2.97
N ILE A 233 16.06 28.05 1.67
CA ILE A 233 16.39 27.09 0.61
C ILE A 233 17.86 26.66 0.61
N GLU A 234 18.76 27.51 1.07
CA GLU A 234 20.20 27.22 1.13
C GLU A 234 20.51 26.05 2.08
N GLN A 235 19.64 25.76 3.05
CA GLN A 235 19.77 24.59 3.92
C GLN A 235 19.86 23.26 3.15
N LEU A 236 19.23 23.18 1.98
CA LEU A 236 19.31 21.99 1.11
C LEU A 236 20.72 21.76 0.57
N LEU A 237 21.51 22.82 0.39
CA LEU A 237 22.86 22.76 -0.15
C LEU A 237 23.91 22.40 0.92
N ASP A 238 23.60 22.68 2.19
CA ASP A 238 24.50 22.54 3.32
C ASP A 238 24.12 21.38 4.25
N MET A 239 23.24 20.46 3.80
CA MET A 239 22.75 19.36 4.64
C MET A 239 23.85 18.34 4.94
N TYR A 240 24.11 18.08 6.22
CA TYR A 240 25.06 17.06 6.70
C TYR A 240 24.37 15.75 7.13
N ALA A 241 23.08 15.79 7.43
CA ALA A 241 22.36 14.62 7.88
C ALA A 241 22.26 13.57 6.77
N SER A 242 22.63 12.34 7.10
CA SER A 242 22.42 11.19 6.22
C SER A 242 21.57 10.14 6.93
N PRO A 243 20.77 9.36 6.21
CA PRO A 243 19.99 8.27 6.81
C PRO A 243 20.87 7.26 7.53
N GLU A 244 22.05 6.97 6.99
CA GLU A 244 23.02 6.04 7.59
C GLU A 244 23.56 6.56 8.92
N SER A 245 23.92 7.83 9.00
CA SER A 245 24.41 8.45 10.23
C SER A 245 23.35 8.43 11.34
N ILE A 246 22.09 8.73 10.99
CA ILE A 246 20.97 8.70 11.94
C ILE A 246 20.75 7.29 12.50
N VAL A 247 20.75 6.28 11.62
CA VAL A 247 20.58 4.87 12.04
C VAL A 247 21.72 4.40 12.91
N ASN A 248 22.96 4.74 12.54
CA ASN A 248 24.15 4.30 13.26
C ASN A 248 24.26 4.98 14.65
N SER A 249 23.87 6.24 14.78
CA SER A 249 23.94 6.98 16.06
C SER A 249 23.13 6.29 17.16
N TYR A 250 21.98 5.70 16.83
CA TYR A 250 21.09 5.06 17.79
C TYR A 250 21.11 3.52 17.74
N ASN A 251 21.81 2.94 16.79
CA ASN A 251 21.71 1.52 16.45
C ASN A 251 20.25 1.05 16.25
N LYS A 252 19.36 1.96 15.82
CA LYS A 252 17.93 1.74 15.62
C LYS A 252 17.53 2.16 14.22
N LYS A 253 17.05 1.21 13.42
CA LYS A 253 16.68 1.42 12.02
C LYS A 253 15.52 2.39 11.79
N PHE A 254 14.56 2.42 12.70
CA PHE A 254 13.31 3.15 12.57
C PHE A 254 13.15 4.25 13.63
N ILE A 255 14.27 4.77 14.11
CA ILE A 255 14.31 5.80 15.13
C ILE A 255 13.49 7.04 14.75
N LEU A 256 13.44 7.38 13.46
CA LEU A 256 12.73 8.55 12.96
C LEU A 256 11.21 8.44 13.16
N ALA A 257 10.64 7.25 12.96
CA ALA A 257 9.22 7.02 13.23
C ALA A 257 8.91 7.15 14.74
N GLU A 258 9.81 6.70 15.61
CA GLU A 258 9.67 6.84 17.06
C GLU A 258 9.72 8.32 17.48
N ILE A 259 10.68 9.07 16.98
CA ILE A 259 10.81 10.51 17.27
C ILE A 259 9.55 11.26 16.83
N LEU A 260 9.08 11.04 15.60
CA LEU A 260 7.86 11.70 15.09
C LEU A 260 6.62 11.31 15.89
N SER A 261 6.50 10.04 16.28
CA SER A 261 5.40 9.55 17.10
C SER A 261 5.39 10.20 18.49
N MET A 262 6.56 10.29 19.15
CA MET A 262 6.72 10.94 20.45
C MET A 262 6.51 12.45 20.37
N LEU A 263 6.98 13.10 19.29
CA LEU A 263 6.75 14.51 19.02
C LEU A 263 5.24 14.80 18.90
N GLY A 264 4.53 13.98 18.15
CA GLY A 264 3.08 14.10 18.04
C GLY A 264 2.37 13.94 19.39
N LYS A 265 2.80 13.01 20.22
CA LYS A 265 2.29 12.84 21.59
C LYS A 265 2.57 14.09 22.46
N ARG A 266 3.77 14.64 22.37
CA ARG A 266 4.16 15.84 23.12
C ARG A 266 3.35 17.07 22.72
N LEU A 267 3.05 17.23 21.43
CA LEU A 267 2.20 18.27 20.88
C LEU A 267 0.69 18.01 21.09
N ASN A 268 0.35 16.89 21.69
CA ASN A 268 -1.05 16.44 21.89
C ASN A 268 -1.86 16.46 20.58
N VAL A 269 -1.31 15.85 19.52
CA VAL A 269 -2.01 15.65 18.26
C VAL A 269 -2.56 14.24 18.13
N SER A 270 -3.57 14.06 17.28
CA SER A 270 -4.20 12.75 17.03
C SER A 270 -3.33 11.83 16.18
N ALA A 271 -2.58 12.41 15.24
CA ALA A 271 -1.66 11.69 14.36
C ALA A 271 -0.61 12.64 13.76
N VAL A 272 0.49 12.05 13.29
CA VAL A 272 1.50 12.73 12.47
C VAL A 272 1.29 12.27 11.02
N LEU A 273 1.10 13.22 10.11
CA LEU A 273 1.03 12.97 8.67
C LEU A 273 2.34 13.37 8.03
N VAL A 274 2.93 12.50 7.24
CA VAL A 274 4.23 12.74 6.61
C VAL A 274 4.11 12.69 5.10
N ASP A 275 4.45 13.78 4.42
CA ASP A 275 4.60 13.82 2.96
C ASP A 275 6.00 13.36 2.59
N LEU A 276 6.13 12.10 2.15
CA LEU A 276 7.41 11.50 1.80
C LEU A 276 7.83 11.90 0.39
N ARG A 277 9.13 11.94 0.14
CA ARG A 277 9.68 12.11 -1.20
C ARG A 277 9.20 11.03 -2.16
N ALA A 278 8.93 11.40 -3.41
CA ALA A 278 8.61 10.44 -4.47
C ALA A 278 9.83 9.59 -4.88
N GLY A 279 9.54 8.41 -5.40
CA GLY A 279 10.56 7.48 -5.90
C GLY A 279 11.18 6.64 -4.79
N VAL A 280 12.33 6.06 -5.10
CA VAL A 280 13.10 5.24 -4.17
C VAL A 280 14.20 6.11 -3.56
N SER A 281 14.07 6.41 -2.28
CA SER A 281 14.97 7.33 -1.57
C SER A 281 15.36 6.77 -0.20
N GLU A 282 16.62 6.89 0.15
CA GLU A 282 17.13 6.54 1.47
C GLU A 282 16.48 7.38 2.57
N PHE A 283 16.10 8.61 2.28
CA PHE A 283 15.40 9.50 3.23
C PHE A 283 13.94 9.10 3.47
N SER A 284 13.27 8.50 2.48
CA SER A 284 11.91 8.00 2.65
C SER A 284 11.88 6.62 3.32
N ALA A 285 12.93 5.82 3.14
CA ALA A 285 12.98 4.43 3.57
C ALA A 285 12.73 4.22 5.08
N PRO A 286 13.25 5.04 6.02
CA PRO A 286 13.01 4.86 7.45
C PRO A 286 11.55 4.88 7.86
N LEU A 287 10.72 5.63 7.15
CA LEU A 287 9.28 5.73 7.40
C LEU A 287 8.48 4.77 6.50
N LEU A 288 8.91 4.61 5.24
CA LEU A 288 8.23 3.77 4.27
C LEU A 288 8.30 2.28 4.65
N PHE A 289 9.43 1.83 5.18
CA PHE A 289 9.64 0.43 5.54
C PHE A 289 9.39 0.11 7.02
N ASP A 290 9.10 1.08 7.87
CA ASP A 290 8.69 0.80 9.25
C ASP A 290 7.28 0.14 9.25
N PRO A 291 7.14 -1.11 9.74
CA PRO A 291 5.86 -1.81 9.76
C PRO A 291 4.81 -1.13 10.63
N ARG A 292 5.21 -0.31 11.59
CA ARG A 292 4.33 0.39 12.54
C ARG A 292 3.73 1.67 11.96
N VAL A 293 4.24 2.15 10.83
CA VAL A 293 3.75 3.34 10.12
C VAL A 293 2.63 2.95 9.17
N LYS A 294 1.47 3.58 9.25
CA LYS A 294 0.41 3.45 8.25
C LYS A 294 0.82 4.15 6.95
N LYS A 295 0.56 3.54 5.80
CA LYS A 295 1.00 4.05 4.49
C LYS A 295 -0.15 4.23 3.52
N TYR A 296 -0.14 5.36 2.83
CA TYR A 296 -0.93 5.62 1.62
C TYR A 296 0.02 5.75 0.43
N LEU A 297 -0.08 4.80 -0.52
CA LEU A 297 0.69 4.82 -1.76
C LEU A 297 -0.12 5.53 -2.84
N VAL A 298 0.37 6.68 -3.30
CA VAL A 298 -0.32 7.49 -4.30
C VAL A 298 0.22 7.18 -5.69
N THR A 299 -0.65 6.79 -6.60
CA THR A 299 -0.32 6.45 -7.99
C THR A 299 -1.27 7.16 -8.95
N SER A 300 -0.83 7.42 -10.17
CA SER A 300 -1.72 7.80 -11.27
C SER A 300 -2.00 6.58 -12.15
N THR A 301 -2.90 6.74 -13.13
CA THR A 301 -3.21 5.71 -14.12
C THR A 301 -2.12 5.48 -15.16
N SER A 302 -1.02 6.26 -15.14
CA SER A 302 0.09 6.10 -16.08
C SER A 302 0.87 4.80 -15.80
N TYR A 303 1.26 4.11 -16.88
CA TYR A 303 1.98 2.82 -16.80
C TYR A 303 3.19 2.86 -15.85
N GLN A 304 4.03 3.89 -15.97
CA GLN A 304 5.21 4.07 -15.11
C GLN A 304 4.84 4.18 -13.62
N SER A 305 3.78 4.93 -13.31
CA SER A 305 3.33 5.12 -11.94
C SER A 305 2.81 3.81 -11.34
N VAL A 306 1.98 3.10 -12.10
CA VAL A 306 1.41 1.82 -11.69
C VAL A 306 2.50 0.78 -11.45
N LYS A 307 3.41 0.59 -12.44
CA LYS A 307 4.51 -0.38 -12.33
C LYS A 307 5.47 -0.07 -11.19
N GLY A 308 5.74 1.22 -10.94
CA GLY A 308 6.55 1.61 -9.80
C GLY A 308 5.85 1.35 -8.46
N THR A 309 4.54 1.54 -8.39
CA THR A 309 3.75 1.22 -7.20
C THR A 309 3.67 -0.29 -6.96
N GLU A 310 3.51 -1.10 -8.02
CA GLU A 310 3.60 -2.57 -7.93
C GLU A 310 4.95 -3.01 -7.34
N LEU A 311 6.06 -2.42 -7.82
CA LEU A 311 7.39 -2.69 -7.28
C LEU A 311 7.49 -2.36 -5.79
N LEU A 312 6.98 -1.20 -5.37
CA LEU A 312 6.98 -0.80 -3.96
C LEU A 312 6.17 -1.77 -3.09
N ILE A 313 4.99 -2.17 -3.53
CA ILE A 313 4.14 -3.14 -2.82
C ILE A 313 4.88 -4.47 -2.66
N GLN A 314 5.47 -4.99 -3.74
CA GLN A 314 6.25 -6.22 -3.70
C GLN A 314 7.43 -6.14 -2.72
N GLU A 315 8.14 -5.00 -2.68
CA GLU A 315 9.25 -4.81 -1.77
C GLU A 315 8.77 -4.64 -0.31
N LEU A 316 7.65 -3.96 -0.09
CA LEU A 316 7.05 -3.86 1.23
C LEU A 316 6.58 -5.22 1.74
N ASN A 317 5.93 -6.02 0.90
CA ASN A 317 5.43 -7.34 1.26
C ASN A 317 6.54 -8.33 1.63
N LYS A 318 7.73 -8.24 1.01
CA LYS A 318 8.89 -9.08 1.38
C LYS A 318 9.40 -8.84 2.80
N GLY A 319 9.15 -7.68 3.36
CA GLY A 319 9.67 -7.25 4.64
C GLY A 319 8.64 -7.10 5.76
N LEU A 320 7.36 -7.24 5.45
CA LEU A 320 6.28 -7.08 6.40
C LEU A 320 5.61 -8.44 6.61
N PRO A 321 5.67 -9.04 7.79
CA PRO A 321 4.73 -10.10 8.13
C PRO A 321 3.35 -9.45 8.19
N ILE A 322 2.56 -9.68 7.17
CA ILE A 322 1.21 -9.16 7.02
C ILE A 322 0.30 -9.94 7.99
N LYS A 323 0.36 -9.63 9.27
CA LYS A 323 -0.55 -10.20 10.28
C LYS A 323 -1.57 -9.19 10.82
N GLU A 324 -1.35 -7.90 10.57
CA GLU A 324 -2.27 -6.85 11.01
C GLU A 324 -2.80 -6.06 9.81
N SER A 325 -4.05 -6.29 9.47
CA SER A 325 -4.77 -5.65 8.37
C SER A 325 -4.76 -4.11 8.38
N THR A 326 -4.63 -3.50 9.56
CA THR A 326 -4.66 -2.04 9.74
C THR A 326 -3.42 -1.33 9.21
N LEU A 327 -2.32 -2.04 9.02
CA LEU A 327 -1.03 -1.49 8.57
C LEU A 327 -0.68 -1.82 7.12
N ILE A 328 -1.54 -2.58 6.43
CA ILE A 328 -1.40 -2.83 5.00
C ILE A 328 -1.42 -1.49 4.25
N PRO A 329 -0.49 -1.25 3.31
CA PRO A 329 -0.51 -0.04 2.50
C PRO A 329 -1.81 0.09 1.70
N GLU A 330 -2.51 1.20 1.84
CA GLU A 330 -3.66 1.54 1.00
C GLU A 330 -3.19 2.37 -0.20
N ILE A 331 -3.94 2.32 -1.30
CA ILE A 331 -3.57 2.95 -2.56
C ILE A 331 -4.56 4.05 -2.90
N PHE A 332 -4.05 5.25 -3.17
CA PHE A 332 -4.80 6.33 -3.81
C PHE A 332 -4.46 6.37 -5.30
N MET A 333 -5.41 5.98 -6.13
CA MET A 333 -5.30 6.11 -7.59
C MET A 333 -5.85 7.46 -8.01
N THR A 334 -4.98 8.36 -8.39
CA THR A 334 -5.28 9.76 -8.69
C THR A 334 -5.29 10.04 -10.20
N MET A 335 -5.67 11.26 -10.56
CA MET A 335 -5.64 11.76 -11.94
C MET A 335 -6.39 10.86 -12.92
N ILE A 336 -7.49 10.26 -12.48
CA ILE A 336 -8.31 9.40 -13.32
C ILE A 336 -9.12 10.27 -14.26
N PRO A 337 -8.88 10.18 -15.60
CA PRO A 337 -9.66 10.93 -16.57
C PRO A 337 -11.10 10.44 -16.62
N ASP A 338 -12.02 11.33 -16.98
CA ASP A 338 -13.42 10.97 -17.20
C ASP A 338 -13.57 9.86 -18.24
N GLY A 339 -14.32 8.82 -17.88
CA GLY A 339 -14.62 7.70 -18.78
C GLY A 339 -13.52 6.62 -18.86
N LEU A 340 -12.38 6.77 -18.17
CA LEU A 340 -11.37 5.72 -18.10
C LEU A 340 -11.88 4.56 -17.23
N GLN A 341 -11.79 3.34 -17.74
CA GLN A 341 -12.05 2.14 -16.96
C GLN A 341 -10.76 1.71 -16.24
N THR A 342 -10.76 1.73 -14.93
CA THR A 342 -9.61 1.44 -14.06
C THR A 342 -9.56 0.00 -13.56
N LEU A 343 -10.56 -0.79 -13.88
CA LEU A 343 -10.79 -2.13 -13.30
C LEU A 343 -9.57 -3.07 -13.45
N ASP A 344 -8.94 -3.07 -14.62
CA ASP A 344 -7.79 -3.94 -14.89
C ASP A 344 -6.55 -3.49 -14.07
N ILE A 345 -6.38 -2.18 -13.90
CA ILE A 345 -5.28 -1.61 -13.10
C ILE A 345 -5.51 -1.92 -11.62
N VAL A 346 -6.71 -1.69 -11.13
CA VAL A 346 -7.10 -1.96 -9.75
C VAL A 346 -6.93 -3.45 -9.42
N SER A 347 -7.43 -4.35 -10.29
CA SER A 347 -7.28 -5.79 -10.11
C SER A 347 -5.82 -6.22 -10.08
N GLY A 348 -4.97 -5.63 -10.93
CA GLY A 348 -3.54 -5.92 -10.94
C GLY A 348 -2.84 -5.48 -9.66
N LEU A 349 -3.19 -4.33 -9.10
CA LEU A 349 -2.63 -3.84 -7.83
C LEU A 349 -3.12 -4.67 -6.63
N VAL A 350 -4.41 -5.02 -6.62
CA VAL A 350 -5.02 -5.82 -5.54
C VAL A 350 -4.45 -7.24 -5.53
N SER A 351 -4.19 -7.85 -6.68
CA SER A 351 -3.63 -9.21 -6.76
C SER A 351 -2.24 -9.35 -6.13
N LEU A 352 -1.52 -8.26 -5.89
CA LEU A 352 -0.24 -8.28 -5.17
C LEU A 352 -0.39 -8.54 -3.66
N TYR A 353 -1.61 -8.51 -3.16
CA TYR A 353 -1.96 -8.79 -1.77
C TYR A 353 -2.62 -10.17 -1.59
N ASP A 354 -2.80 -10.96 -2.66
CA ASP A 354 -3.47 -12.27 -2.63
C ASP A 354 -2.71 -13.35 -1.82
N GLU A 355 -1.45 -13.12 -1.45
CA GLU A 355 -0.70 -13.97 -0.51
C GLU A 355 -1.08 -13.69 0.96
N VAL A 356 -1.91 -12.68 1.20
CA VAL A 356 -2.47 -12.36 2.51
C VAL A 356 -3.63 -13.31 2.78
N ASP A 357 -3.55 -14.03 3.88
CA ASP A 357 -4.46 -15.10 4.37
C ASP A 357 -5.91 -14.99 3.85
N GLU A 358 -6.45 -16.07 3.26
CA GLU A 358 -7.81 -16.21 2.69
C GLU A 358 -8.97 -15.80 3.63
N LYS A 359 -8.68 -15.44 4.88
CA LYS A 359 -9.67 -15.07 5.90
C LYS A 359 -10.12 -13.61 5.85
N GLU A 360 -9.49 -12.76 5.06
CA GLU A 360 -9.73 -11.32 5.04
C GLU A 360 -10.16 -10.76 3.66
N GLU A 361 -10.86 -11.54 2.83
CA GLU A 361 -11.41 -11.07 1.53
C GLU A 361 -12.18 -9.74 1.61
N SER A 362 -12.75 -9.39 2.78
CA SER A 362 -13.48 -8.13 2.97
C SER A 362 -12.58 -6.89 3.08
N LEU A 363 -11.28 -7.05 3.30
CA LEU A 363 -10.33 -5.94 3.37
C LEU A 363 -9.81 -5.52 2.00
N ILE A 364 -9.79 -6.44 1.04
CA ILE A 364 -9.28 -6.24 -0.31
C ILE A 364 -10.16 -5.25 -1.10
N ASP A 365 -11.45 -5.23 -0.84
CA ASP A 365 -12.41 -4.36 -1.55
C ASP A 365 -12.18 -2.86 -1.33
N ASN A 366 -11.43 -2.46 -0.28
CA ASN A 366 -11.19 -1.07 0.09
C ASN A 366 -9.72 -0.62 -0.04
N LEU A 367 -8.83 -1.47 -0.56
CA LEU A 367 -7.39 -1.16 -0.65
C LEU A 367 -7.08 -0.04 -1.65
N VAL A 368 -7.91 0.15 -2.66
CA VAL A 368 -7.70 1.18 -3.70
C VAL A 368 -8.83 2.19 -3.66
N THR A 369 -8.49 3.44 -3.34
CA THR A 369 -9.42 4.56 -3.43
C THR A 369 -9.18 5.32 -4.74
N GLU A 370 -10.18 5.34 -5.59
CA GLU A 370 -10.15 6.05 -6.86
C GLU A 370 -10.42 7.54 -6.67
N LEU A 371 -9.51 8.38 -7.16
CA LEU A 371 -9.55 9.84 -7.04
C LEU A 371 -9.60 10.46 -8.44
N PRO A 372 -10.78 10.92 -8.89
CA PRO A 372 -10.95 11.54 -10.20
C PRO A 372 -10.05 12.76 -10.40
N PHE A 373 -9.67 13.02 -11.63
CA PHE A 373 -8.95 14.23 -11.99
C PHE A 373 -9.82 15.47 -11.72
N ALA A 374 -9.22 16.47 -11.06
CA ALA A 374 -9.86 17.73 -10.74
C ALA A 374 -9.02 18.89 -11.31
N SER A 375 -9.46 19.49 -12.40
CA SER A 375 -8.75 20.58 -13.10
C SER A 375 -8.61 21.82 -12.24
N GLU A 376 -9.56 22.08 -11.35
CA GLU A 376 -9.56 23.18 -10.40
C GLU A 376 -8.44 23.12 -9.35
N LEU A 377 -7.79 21.95 -9.23
CA LEU A 377 -6.68 21.72 -8.31
C LEU A 377 -5.29 21.81 -8.97
N LEU A 378 -5.22 22.22 -10.25
CA LEU A 378 -3.94 22.32 -10.98
C LEU A 378 -3.15 23.62 -10.66
N HIS A 379 -3.84 24.71 -10.36
CA HIS A 379 -3.23 26.04 -10.19
C HIS A 379 -3.44 26.55 -8.76
N LEU A 380 -2.59 26.09 -7.84
CA LEU A 380 -2.75 26.37 -6.42
C LEU A 380 -1.54 27.14 -5.90
N GLY A 381 -1.79 28.36 -5.39
CA GLY A 381 -0.75 29.26 -4.93
C GLY A 381 -0.55 29.32 -3.41
N SER A 382 -1.46 28.73 -2.60
CA SER A 382 -1.36 28.71 -1.14
C SER A 382 -2.15 27.55 -0.54
N LEU A 383 -1.83 27.15 0.69
CA LEU A 383 -2.57 26.12 1.45
C LEU A 383 -4.05 26.49 1.57
N ARG A 384 -4.34 27.75 1.93
CA ARG A 384 -5.73 28.22 2.09
C ARG A 384 -6.54 28.08 0.79
N GLN A 385 -5.93 28.37 -0.35
CA GLN A 385 -6.58 28.21 -1.64
C GLN A 385 -6.86 26.72 -1.97
N ILE A 386 -5.90 25.83 -1.69
CA ILE A 386 -6.08 24.38 -1.87
C ILE A 386 -7.25 23.89 -1.02
N ILE A 387 -7.23 24.17 0.27
CA ILE A 387 -8.28 23.74 1.21
C ILE A 387 -9.66 24.24 0.74
N LYS A 388 -9.76 25.47 0.24
CA LYS A 388 -11.02 26.00 -0.30
C LYS A 388 -11.45 25.29 -1.59
N ASN A 389 -10.54 25.07 -2.53
CA ASN A 389 -10.87 24.48 -3.83
C ASN A 389 -11.20 22.98 -3.74
N LEU A 390 -10.87 22.31 -2.62
CA LEU A 390 -11.29 20.94 -2.37
C LEU A 390 -12.81 20.82 -2.17
N ASP A 391 -13.50 21.91 -1.80
CA ASP A 391 -14.96 21.88 -1.60
C ASP A 391 -15.68 21.52 -2.91
N GLY A 392 -16.58 20.57 -2.80
CA GLY A 392 -17.42 20.16 -3.92
C GLY A 392 -16.78 19.21 -4.94
N CYS A 393 -15.44 19.05 -4.97
CA CYS A 393 -14.83 18.16 -5.95
C CYS A 393 -14.95 16.66 -5.56
N ALA A 394 -15.07 15.81 -6.58
CA ALA A 394 -15.21 14.36 -6.38
C ALA A 394 -13.95 13.74 -5.73
N PHE A 395 -12.78 14.28 -6.03
CA PHE A 395 -11.51 13.93 -5.42
C PHE A 395 -11.59 13.98 -3.89
N TYR A 396 -12.07 15.09 -3.34
CA TYR A 396 -12.20 15.28 -1.90
C TYR A 396 -13.27 14.38 -1.27
N LYS A 397 -14.42 14.19 -1.95
CA LYS A 397 -15.53 13.37 -1.44
C LYS A 397 -15.10 11.93 -1.14
N ASN A 398 -14.26 11.36 -1.99
CA ASN A 398 -13.79 9.98 -1.82
C ASN A 398 -12.82 9.87 -0.63
N ILE A 399 -11.91 10.84 -0.47
CA ILE A 399 -11.03 10.89 0.72
C ILE A 399 -11.83 11.16 2.00
N TYR A 400 -12.84 12.02 1.94
CA TYR A 400 -13.73 12.28 3.07
C TYR A 400 -14.44 11.00 3.53
N SER A 401 -14.98 10.20 2.61
CA SER A 401 -15.60 8.91 2.94
C SER A 401 -14.60 7.95 3.57
N LEU A 402 -13.41 7.83 3.01
CA LEU A 402 -12.34 6.98 3.56
C LEU A 402 -11.97 7.39 4.99
N VAL A 403 -11.75 8.68 5.25
CA VAL A 403 -11.40 9.17 6.60
C VAL A 403 -12.54 8.92 7.57
N LYS A 404 -13.78 9.13 7.15
CA LYS A 404 -14.97 8.84 7.97
C LYS A 404 -15.03 7.37 8.37
N ASP A 405 -14.86 6.47 7.41
CA ASP A 405 -15.02 5.03 7.64
C ASP A 405 -13.85 4.45 8.45
N ASN A 406 -12.62 4.88 8.19
CA ASN A 406 -11.44 4.32 8.83
C ASN A 406 -11.15 4.92 10.22
N TYR A 407 -11.44 6.19 10.44
CA TYR A 407 -10.99 6.89 11.66
C TYR A 407 -12.11 7.36 12.59
N VAL A 408 -13.30 7.70 12.07
CA VAL A 408 -14.41 8.20 12.89
C VAL A 408 -15.34 7.07 13.33
N VAL A 409 -15.76 6.22 12.41
CA VAL A 409 -16.66 5.08 12.72
C VAL A 409 -15.98 4.07 13.64
N GLN A 410 -14.66 3.91 13.53
CA GLN A 410 -13.90 3.05 14.45
C GLN A 410 -13.80 3.64 15.88
N LYS A 411 -13.79 4.96 16.05
CA LYS A 411 -13.83 5.60 17.37
C LYS A 411 -15.16 5.37 18.07
N GLU A 412 -16.27 5.51 17.36
CA GLU A 412 -17.60 5.20 17.92
C GLU A 412 -17.71 3.72 18.32
N LYS A 413 -17.07 2.80 17.57
CA LYS A 413 -16.97 1.38 17.93
C LYS A 413 -16.08 1.10 19.15
N LYS A 414 -15.06 1.90 19.41
CA LYS A 414 -14.18 1.75 20.59
C LYS A 414 -14.77 2.30 21.88
N ILE A 415 -15.65 3.29 21.79
CA ILE A 415 -16.32 3.92 22.96
C ILE A 415 -17.53 3.10 23.43
N SER A 416 -18.16 2.32 22.55
CA SER A 416 -19.27 1.44 22.91
C SER A 416 -18.78 0.04 23.32
N THR A 417 -18.38 -0.09 24.60
CA THR A 417 -18.28 -1.33 25.39
C THR A 417 -17.64 -2.55 24.74
N SER A 418 -16.44 -2.84 25.19
CA SER A 418 -15.53 -3.87 24.72
C SER A 418 -15.90 -5.34 25.01
N VAL A 419 -17.02 -5.67 25.61
CA VAL A 419 -17.29 -7.06 26.07
C VAL A 419 -18.51 -7.72 25.42
N ASN A 420 -19.54 -6.98 24.98
CA ASN A 420 -20.79 -7.62 24.54
C ASN A 420 -21.04 -7.68 23.02
N ARG A 421 -20.31 -6.92 22.21
CA ARG A 421 -20.65 -6.75 20.79
C ARG A 421 -20.14 -7.90 19.91
N ARG A 422 -18.98 -8.46 20.23
CA ARG A 422 -18.44 -9.62 19.50
C ARG A 422 -19.34 -10.84 19.68
N ASP A 423 -19.79 -11.10 20.91
CA ASP A 423 -20.70 -12.21 21.23
C ASP A 423 -22.10 -11.97 20.66
N GLU A 424 -22.52 -10.72 20.54
CA GLU A 424 -23.80 -10.35 19.94
C GLU A 424 -23.77 -10.51 18.42
N VAL A 425 -22.68 -10.10 17.78
CA VAL A 425 -22.43 -10.33 16.33
C VAL A 425 -22.30 -11.80 16.04
N ILE A 426 -21.52 -12.56 16.82
CA ILE A 426 -21.39 -14.01 16.66
C ILE A 426 -22.75 -14.69 16.87
N ARG A 427 -23.55 -14.31 17.88
CA ARG A 427 -24.91 -14.82 18.08
C ARG A 427 -25.84 -14.49 16.91
N LYS A 428 -25.71 -13.27 16.35
CA LYS A 428 -26.49 -12.85 15.17
C LYS A 428 -26.08 -13.62 13.91
N ILE A 429 -24.79 -13.80 13.70
CA ILE A 429 -24.24 -14.62 12.60
C ILE A 429 -24.68 -16.07 12.76
N ASN A 430 -24.56 -16.65 13.95
CA ASN A 430 -24.99 -18.03 14.21
C ASN A 430 -26.49 -18.20 13.98
N ARG A 431 -27.33 -17.27 14.45
CA ARG A 431 -28.78 -17.31 14.17
C ARG A 431 -29.08 -17.20 12.67
N LEU A 432 -28.37 -16.34 11.93
CA LEU A 432 -28.51 -16.24 10.48
C LEU A 432 -28.00 -17.50 9.78
N ALA A 433 -26.91 -18.08 10.24
CA ALA A 433 -26.39 -19.35 9.72
C ALA A 433 -27.33 -20.51 9.99
N ASP A 434 -27.93 -20.61 11.20
CA ASP A 434 -28.89 -21.65 11.57
C ASP A 434 -30.19 -21.56 10.76
N THR A 435 -30.58 -20.35 10.32
CA THR A 435 -31.73 -20.18 9.41
C THR A 435 -31.41 -20.51 7.97
N GLN A 436 -30.12 -20.72 7.61
CA GLN A 436 -29.66 -20.97 6.24
C GLN A 436 -28.88 -22.27 6.08
N ILE A 437 -29.21 -23.30 6.83
CA ILE A 437 -28.54 -24.63 6.73
C ILE A 437 -28.57 -25.20 5.31
N ASN A 438 -29.54 -24.80 4.48
CA ASN A 438 -29.61 -25.20 3.07
C ASN A 438 -29.87 -24.00 2.16
N ALA A 439 -29.22 -23.92 1.00
CA ALA A 439 -29.46 -22.94 -0.06
C ALA A 439 -30.93 -22.93 -0.55
N GLU A 440 -31.77 -23.80 -0.05
CA GLU A 440 -33.16 -24.04 -0.40
C GLU A 440 -34.17 -23.36 0.54
N GLY A 441 -33.73 -22.67 1.59
CA GLY A 441 -34.60 -21.94 2.53
C GLY A 441 -35.38 -20.76 1.88
N ASN A 442 -36.62 -20.52 2.36
CA ASN A 442 -37.53 -19.51 1.82
C ASN A 442 -37.34 -18.08 2.40
N VAL A 443 -36.19 -17.73 2.92
CA VAL A 443 -35.97 -16.44 3.57
C VAL A 443 -35.50 -15.41 2.54
N GLU A 444 -36.15 -14.24 2.50
CA GLU A 444 -35.72 -13.12 1.69
C GLU A 444 -34.49 -12.46 2.34
N PHE A 445 -33.36 -12.50 1.63
CA PHE A 445 -32.15 -11.77 2.01
C PHE A 445 -31.78 -10.76 0.95
N ASN A 446 -31.24 -9.64 1.37
CA ASN A 446 -30.56 -8.74 0.46
C ASN A 446 -29.25 -9.42 0.04
N ILE A 447 -29.04 -9.57 -1.27
CA ILE A 447 -27.79 -10.08 -1.81
C ILE A 447 -26.68 -9.12 -1.46
N LEU A 448 -25.59 -9.63 -0.89
CA LEU A 448 -24.35 -8.89 -0.77
C LEU A 448 -23.74 -8.76 -2.18
N MET A 449 -23.46 -7.52 -2.60
CA MET A 449 -22.78 -7.24 -3.85
C MET A 449 -21.31 -7.64 -3.74
N THR A 450 -21.00 -8.86 -4.12
CA THR A 450 -19.61 -9.34 -4.21
C THR A 450 -18.98 -8.93 -5.54
N ALA A 451 -17.64 -8.85 -5.59
CA ALA A 451 -16.91 -8.51 -6.80
C ALA A 451 -17.31 -9.37 -8.02
N PRO A 452 -17.47 -10.69 -7.93
CA PRO A 452 -17.95 -11.52 -9.05
C PRO A 452 -19.34 -11.12 -9.55
N ILE A 453 -20.27 -10.79 -8.65
CA ILE A 453 -21.63 -10.36 -9.03
C ILE A 453 -21.58 -9.00 -9.71
N ASN A 454 -20.82 -8.07 -9.18
CA ASN A 454 -20.65 -6.73 -9.75
C ASN A 454 -20.00 -6.81 -11.15
N ASN A 455 -18.98 -7.63 -11.31
CA ASN A 455 -18.34 -7.87 -12.60
C ASN A 455 -19.30 -8.51 -13.62
N LEU A 456 -20.11 -9.46 -13.18
CA LEU A 456 -21.13 -10.08 -14.01
C LEU A 456 -22.14 -9.04 -14.51
N ILE A 457 -22.63 -8.17 -13.63
CA ILE A 457 -23.58 -7.11 -13.96
C ILE A 457 -22.94 -6.08 -14.90
N LYS A 458 -21.75 -5.58 -14.59
CA LYS A 458 -21.05 -4.59 -15.42
C LYS A 458 -20.76 -5.12 -16.82
N LYS A 459 -20.26 -6.35 -16.92
CA LYS A 459 -19.85 -6.96 -18.20
C LYS A 459 -21.05 -7.26 -19.11
N PHE A 460 -22.19 -7.63 -18.55
CA PHE A 460 -23.35 -8.11 -19.29
C PHE A 460 -24.58 -7.21 -19.18
N ARG A 461 -24.37 -5.93 -18.93
CA ARG A 461 -25.44 -4.95 -18.77
C ARG A 461 -26.31 -4.77 -20.02
N ILE A 462 -25.71 -4.86 -21.20
CA ILE A 462 -26.37 -4.59 -22.49
C ILE A 462 -26.55 -5.87 -23.30
N ASN A 463 -25.53 -6.70 -23.40
CA ASN A 463 -25.53 -7.93 -24.18
C ASN A 463 -25.24 -9.11 -23.24
N ILE A 464 -26.15 -10.09 -23.23
CA ILE A 464 -26.00 -11.28 -22.38
C ILE A 464 -25.47 -12.42 -23.26
N PRO A 465 -24.14 -12.73 -23.16
CA PRO A 465 -23.61 -13.92 -23.83
C PRO A 465 -23.95 -15.18 -23.02
N HIS A 466 -23.73 -16.33 -23.63
CA HIS A 466 -23.77 -17.60 -22.89
C HIS A 466 -22.69 -17.58 -21.79
N THR A 467 -23.10 -17.73 -20.54
CA THR A 467 -22.20 -17.64 -19.40
C THR A 467 -22.27 -18.92 -18.59
N ILE A 468 -21.10 -19.47 -18.24
CA ILE A 468 -20.96 -20.60 -17.34
C ILE A 468 -20.36 -20.09 -16.03
N ILE A 469 -21.08 -20.31 -14.92
CA ILE A 469 -20.61 -19.97 -13.58
C ILE A 469 -20.05 -21.22 -12.93
N MET A 470 -18.74 -21.24 -12.69
CA MET A 470 -18.05 -22.33 -12.02
C MET A 470 -17.56 -21.88 -10.65
N GLY A 471 -17.45 -22.81 -9.71
CA GLY A 471 -16.93 -22.54 -8.37
C GLY A 471 -17.02 -23.79 -7.49
N ALA A 472 -16.28 -23.81 -6.39
CA ALA A 472 -16.28 -24.90 -5.41
C ALA A 472 -17.66 -25.12 -4.77
N LYS A 473 -17.85 -26.24 -4.08
CA LYS A 473 -19.05 -26.49 -3.27
C LYS A 473 -19.10 -25.45 -2.14
N GLY A 474 -20.26 -24.77 -2.00
CA GLY A 474 -20.42 -23.71 -0.98
C GLY A 474 -20.14 -22.28 -1.48
N SER A 475 -19.62 -22.08 -2.69
CA SER A 475 -19.31 -20.74 -3.25
C SER A 475 -20.52 -19.87 -3.64
N GLY A 476 -21.73 -20.22 -3.22
CA GLY A 476 -22.94 -19.41 -3.44
C GLY A 476 -23.56 -19.53 -4.84
N LYS A 477 -23.09 -20.41 -5.74
CA LYS A 477 -23.65 -20.57 -7.10
C LYS A 477 -25.16 -20.80 -7.11
N THR A 478 -25.63 -21.73 -6.30
CA THR A 478 -27.07 -22.05 -6.19
C THR A 478 -27.86 -20.87 -5.63
N PHE A 479 -27.29 -20.13 -4.69
CA PHE A 479 -27.90 -18.92 -4.13
C PHE A 479 -28.05 -17.85 -5.21
N LEU A 480 -27.00 -17.54 -5.95
CA LEU A 480 -27.02 -16.57 -7.07
C LEU A 480 -28.05 -16.99 -8.14
N TYR A 481 -28.05 -18.25 -8.54
CA TYR A 481 -29.00 -18.79 -9.51
C TYR A 481 -30.46 -18.60 -9.04
N ARG A 482 -30.76 -18.90 -7.78
CA ARG A 482 -32.11 -18.72 -7.21
C ARG A 482 -32.53 -17.26 -7.18
N GLU A 483 -31.66 -16.37 -6.83
CA GLU A 483 -31.96 -14.94 -6.83
C GLU A 483 -32.20 -14.40 -8.25
N MET A 484 -31.45 -14.88 -9.24
CA MET A 484 -31.74 -14.58 -10.64
C MET A 484 -33.12 -15.06 -11.04
N LEU A 485 -33.51 -16.30 -10.69
CA LEU A 485 -34.85 -16.84 -10.96
C LEU A 485 -35.96 -16.05 -10.26
N ARG A 486 -35.75 -15.59 -9.02
CA ARG A 486 -36.73 -14.75 -8.29
C ARG A 486 -37.00 -13.42 -8.98
N ASN A 487 -35.99 -12.84 -9.61
CA ASN A 487 -36.13 -11.60 -10.33
C ASN A 487 -36.73 -11.76 -11.73
N LYS A 488 -36.93 -12.97 -12.22
CA LYS A 488 -37.55 -13.35 -13.50
C LYS A 488 -36.81 -12.86 -14.75
N TYR A 489 -36.23 -11.66 -14.72
CA TYR A 489 -35.57 -10.99 -15.83
C TYR A 489 -34.19 -10.51 -15.40
N TRP A 490 -33.23 -10.51 -16.35
CA TRP A 490 -31.89 -9.98 -16.12
C TRP A 490 -31.92 -8.50 -15.79
N GLU A 491 -32.70 -7.74 -16.50
CA GLU A 491 -32.85 -6.31 -16.31
C GLU A 491 -33.40 -5.98 -14.91
N THR A 492 -34.37 -6.73 -14.42
CA THR A 492 -34.92 -6.57 -13.09
C THR A 492 -33.90 -6.94 -12.01
N PHE A 493 -33.08 -7.96 -12.28
CA PHE A 493 -31.99 -8.35 -11.39
C PHE A 493 -30.93 -7.24 -11.30
N ILE A 494 -30.52 -6.64 -12.44
CA ILE A 494 -29.56 -5.51 -12.44
C ILE A 494 -30.14 -4.31 -11.67
N VAL A 495 -31.37 -3.92 -11.92
CA VAL A 495 -32.03 -2.78 -11.25
C VAL A 495 -32.06 -2.97 -9.74
N LYS A 496 -32.38 -4.19 -9.28
CA LYS A 496 -32.37 -4.53 -7.85
C LYS A 496 -30.97 -4.43 -7.26
N MET A 497 -29.95 -4.90 -7.98
CA MET A 497 -28.56 -4.90 -7.51
C MET A 497 -27.93 -3.50 -7.49
N GLU A 498 -28.26 -2.64 -8.47
CA GLU A 498 -27.71 -1.29 -8.59
C GLU A 498 -28.52 -0.23 -7.82
N ASN A 499 -29.61 -0.61 -7.13
CA ASN A 499 -30.56 0.34 -6.49
C ASN A 499 -31.05 1.46 -7.44
N ASN A 500 -31.12 1.18 -8.72
CA ASN A 500 -31.50 2.14 -9.75
C ASN A 500 -33.02 2.06 -10.00
N LYS A 501 -33.69 3.20 -10.15
CA LYS A 501 -35.16 3.26 -10.31
C LYS A 501 -35.65 3.16 -11.76
N GLU A 502 -34.77 3.21 -12.74
CA GLU A 502 -35.19 3.11 -14.15
C GLU A 502 -35.31 1.65 -14.59
N ILE A 503 -36.53 1.18 -14.72
CA ILE A 503 -36.86 -0.13 -15.27
C ILE A 503 -36.98 0.04 -16.79
N LYS A 504 -36.00 -0.47 -17.56
CA LYS A 504 -36.14 -0.71 -18.98
C LYS A 504 -37.06 -1.90 -19.19
N GLU A 505 -37.86 -1.88 -20.29
CA GLU A 505 -38.67 -3.05 -20.62
C GLU A 505 -37.81 -4.33 -20.69
N PRO A 506 -38.20 -5.39 -19.97
CA PRO A 506 -37.39 -6.60 -19.87
C PRO A 506 -37.39 -7.31 -21.24
N ARG A 507 -36.17 -7.57 -21.74
CA ARG A 507 -35.92 -8.29 -23.01
C ARG A 507 -35.48 -9.74 -22.79
N THR A 508 -35.12 -10.10 -21.55
CA THR A 508 -34.56 -11.39 -21.20
C THR A 508 -35.36 -12.01 -20.07
N PHE A 509 -35.31 -13.35 -19.96
CA PHE A 509 -35.83 -14.06 -18.81
C PHE A 509 -34.99 -15.29 -18.52
N PHE A 510 -34.99 -15.73 -17.27
CA PHE A 510 -34.24 -16.90 -16.84
C PHE A 510 -35.04 -18.17 -17.08
N VAL A 511 -34.43 -19.13 -17.78
CA VAL A 511 -34.99 -20.46 -17.98
C VAL A 511 -34.17 -21.45 -17.15
N PRO A 512 -34.74 -22.06 -16.12
CA PRO A 512 -34.06 -23.10 -15.36
C PRO A 512 -33.98 -24.38 -16.19
N VAL A 513 -32.76 -24.88 -16.41
CA VAL A 513 -32.50 -26.09 -17.20
C VAL A 513 -32.24 -27.32 -16.29
N LEU A 514 -31.99 -27.12 -15.00
CA LEU A 514 -31.75 -28.20 -14.05
C LEU A 514 -33.05 -28.67 -13.41
N ALA A 515 -33.41 -29.91 -13.71
CA ALA A 515 -34.43 -30.67 -13.00
C ALA A 515 -33.81 -31.34 -11.77
N SER A 516 -33.79 -30.68 -10.60
CA SER A 516 -33.79 -31.45 -9.36
C SER A 516 -35.25 -31.73 -8.98
N SER A 517 -35.54 -32.93 -8.57
CA SER A 517 -36.89 -33.44 -8.26
C SER A 517 -37.65 -32.66 -7.14
N ASN A 518 -37.01 -31.65 -6.53
CA ASN A 518 -37.56 -30.86 -5.41
C ASN A 518 -37.81 -29.39 -5.70
N ALA A 519 -37.77 -28.92 -6.96
CA ALA A 519 -38.08 -27.54 -7.29
C ALA A 519 -39.62 -27.35 -7.41
N SER A 520 -40.28 -27.22 -6.27
CA SER A 520 -41.65 -26.68 -6.23
C SER A 520 -41.62 -25.25 -6.81
N GLY A 521 -42.35 -25.04 -7.89
CA GLY A 521 -42.38 -23.74 -8.61
C GLY A 521 -41.76 -23.75 -10.01
N PHE A 522 -41.04 -24.82 -10.39
CA PHE A 522 -40.43 -24.94 -11.71
C PHE A 522 -41.49 -24.96 -12.84
N LYS A 523 -42.59 -25.71 -12.63
CA LYS A 523 -43.70 -25.77 -13.59
C LYS A 523 -44.33 -24.38 -13.86
N ASP A 524 -44.50 -23.58 -12.83
CA ASP A 524 -45.12 -22.26 -12.94
C ASP A 524 -44.23 -21.27 -13.68
N ILE A 525 -42.93 -21.33 -13.43
CA ILE A 525 -41.95 -20.48 -14.12
C ILE A 525 -41.84 -20.89 -15.59
N LEU A 526 -41.79 -22.20 -15.89
CA LEU A 526 -41.74 -22.69 -17.25
C LEU A 526 -43.02 -22.37 -18.01
N GLN A 527 -44.19 -22.52 -17.41
CA GLN A 527 -45.47 -22.16 -18.01
C GLN A 527 -45.60 -20.65 -18.26
N ALA A 528 -45.12 -19.81 -17.32
CA ALA A 528 -45.07 -18.36 -17.50
C ALA A 528 -44.12 -17.95 -18.62
N ALA A 529 -42.97 -18.61 -18.74
CA ALA A 529 -42.01 -18.39 -19.82
C ALA A 529 -42.57 -18.81 -21.20
N ILE A 530 -43.18 -19.98 -21.29
CA ILE A 530 -43.83 -20.48 -22.52
C ILE A 530 -44.99 -19.55 -22.92
N LYS A 531 -45.82 -19.13 -21.98
CA LYS A 531 -46.95 -18.22 -22.24
C LYS A 531 -46.48 -16.87 -22.79
N LYS A 532 -45.40 -16.34 -22.26
CA LYS A 532 -44.81 -15.08 -22.70
C LYS A 532 -44.10 -15.22 -24.05
N TYR A 533 -43.40 -16.33 -24.28
CA TYR A 533 -42.77 -16.66 -25.57
C TYR A 533 -43.80 -16.77 -26.69
N ASN A 534 -44.90 -17.46 -26.45
CA ASN A 534 -46.00 -17.59 -27.38
C ASN A 534 -46.71 -16.25 -27.67
N ALA A 535 -46.79 -15.37 -26.66
CA ALA A 535 -47.36 -14.02 -26.82
C ALA A 535 -46.47 -13.09 -27.67
N CYS A 536 -45.17 -13.35 -27.78
CA CYS A 536 -44.23 -12.60 -28.62
C CYS A 536 -44.19 -13.07 -30.08
N GLY A 537 -45.04 -14.05 -30.48
CA GLY A 537 -45.16 -14.50 -31.89
C GLY A 537 -43.96 -15.29 -32.42
N ALA A 538 -43.03 -15.69 -31.54
CA ALA A 538 -41.91 -16.55 -31.92
C ALA A 538 -42.38 -18.01 -31.99
N LYS A 539 -42.20 -18.68 -33.13
CA LYS A 539 -42.44 -20.12 -33.31
C LYS A 539 -41.16 -20.89 -32.93
N PHE A 540 -41.32 -21.97 -32.17
CA PHE A 540 -40.24 -22.93 -31.95
C PHE A 540 -39.79 -23.56 -33.25
#